data_efdcfa4157b11074b47c3e8edcdc1870
#
_entry.id   efdcfa4157b11074b47c3e8edcdc1870
#
_cell.length_a   1.000
_cell.length_b   1.000
_cell.length_c   1.000
_cell.angle_alpha   90.00
_cell.angle_beta   90.00
_cell.angle_gamma   90.00
#
_symmetry.space_group_name_H-M   'P 1'
#
loop_
_entity.id
_entity.type
_entity.pdbx_description
1 polymer ?
#
loop_
_entity_poly.entity_id
_entity_poly.type
_entity_poly.pdbx_seq_one_letter_code
_entity_poly.pdbx_strand_id
1 'polypeptide(L)'
;VSHDVTDFYELNWLDEAKTTYQYLDEIKQVESVQDTIWIAGQDPFIQTLKITEIGPVMFESDHAGDQDLIMRWLVNEMPQTFELSTFLDLCKAKNYEDYRAALRSYSIPAQNIVFADKHGDIALTVTGKFPLKEAGQGRFIHKSLTADNLWKGFIPFDSLPHAYNPEQAFVGSANQRSTGPNYPFYYNGFFDHYRGRILNQKLAAMDNITVEDMMQLQNDEESLIAQDLLPTLLD
;
A
#
# COMPACT_ATOMS: atom_id res chain seq x y z
N VAL A 1 3.02 -3.70 -3.71
CA VAL A 1 3.38 -2.27 -3.77
C VAL A 1 3.54 -1.73 -2.36
N SER A 2 4.67 -1.07 -2.09
CA SER A 2 4.99 -0.52 -0.76
C SER A 2 4.41 0.88 -0.56
N HIS A 3 3.18 1.11 -1.03
CA HIS A 3 2.49 2.38 -0.87
C HIS A 3 1.94 2.54 0.55
N ASP A 4 2.01 3.76 1.06
CA ASP A 4 1.51 4.12 2.38
C ASP A 4 -0.01 4.30 2.37
N VAL A 5 -0.70 3.41 3.09
CA VAL A 5 -2.17 3.37 3.25
C VAL A 5 -2.59 3.48 4.71
N THR A 6 -1.71 4.04 5.54
CA THR A 6 -1.91 4.15 7.00
C THR A 6 -1.52 5.53 7.48
N ASP A 7 -2.27 6.08 8.43
CA ASP A 7 -1.93 7.29 9.19
C ASP A 7 -2.20 7.07 10.68
N PHE A 8 -1.41 7.73 11.52
CA PHE A 8 -1.60 7.77 12.96
C PHE A 8 -1.94 9.18 13.43
N TYR A 9 -2.89 9.26 14.36
CA TYR A 9 -3.35 10.51 14.95
C TYR A 9 -3.32 10.42 16.46
N GLU A 10 -2.84 11.47 17.13
CA GLU A 10 -3.00 11.62 18.57
C GLU A 10 -4.47 11.81 18.90
N LEU A 11 -4.95 11.06 19.89
CA LEU A 11 -6.35 11.08 20.31
C LEU A 11 -6.53 12.01 21.51
N ASN A 12 -7.42 12.97 21.38
CA ASN A 12 -7.77 13.88 22.46
C ASN A 12 -9.01 13.37 23.20
N TRP A 13 -8.79 12.71 24.33
CA TRP A 13 -9.84 12.26 25.21
C TRP A 13 -10.47 13.42 25.97
N LEU A 14 -11.79 13.39 26.17
CA LEU A 14 -12.55 14.40 26.89
C LEU A 14 -12.99 13.94 28.30
N ASP A 15 -12.78 12.66 28.61
CA ASP A 15 -13.07 12.08 29.92
C ASP A 15 -11.98 11.10 30.37
N GLU A 16 -11.84 10.91 31.70
CA GLU A 16 -10.84 10.01 32.32
C GLU A 16 -11.11 8.53 31.99
N ALA A 17 -12.35 8.16 31.69
CA ALA A 17 -12.73 6.79 31.33
C ALA A 17 -12.37 6.46 29.90
N LYS A 18 -11.86 7.43 29.15
CA LYS A 18 -11.48 7.28 27.72
C LYS A 18 -12.63 6.71 26.89
N THR A 19 -13.82 7.31 27.03
CA THR A 19 -15.03 6.91 26.32
C THR A 19 -15.49 7.94 25.29
N THR A 20 -15.12 9.22 25.48
CA THR A 20 -15.47 10.32 24.58
C THR A 20 -14.21 11.04 24.08
N TYR A 21 -14.25 11.44 22.83
CA TYR A 21 -13.11 12.10 22.18
C TYR A 21 -13.54 13.22 21.25
N GLN A 22 -12.59 14.12 20.98
CA GLN A 22 -12.78 15.18 19.99
C GLN A 22 -12.55 14.63 18.57
N TYR A 23 -13.57 14.75 17.70
CA TYR A 23 -13.49 14.45 16.28
C TYR A 23 -13.87 15.69 15.47
N LEU A 24 -12.90 16.36 14.88
CA LEU A 24 -13.09 17.69 14.26
C LEU A 24 -13.78 18.65 15.24
N ASP A 25 -14.92 19.18 14.87
CA ASP A 25 -15.73 20.09 15.69
C ASP A 25 -16.81 19.35 16.54
N GLU A 26 -16.80 18.02 16.52
CA GLU A 26 -17.80 17.18 17.20
C GLU A 26 -17.19 16.40 18.37
N ILE A 27 -18.03 16.08 19.34
CA ILE A 27 -17.72 15.13 20.42
C ILE A 27 -18.32 13.78 20.02
N LYS A 28 -17.49 12.74 19.98
CA LYS A 28 -17.92 11.38 19.65
C LYS A 28 -17.60 10.41 20.80
N GLN A 29 -18.37 9.32 20.84
CA GLN A 29 -18.10 8.19 21.71
C GLN A 29 -17.36 7.11 20.95
N VAL A 30 -16.44 6.41 21.63
CA VAL A 30 -15.84 5.20 21.07
C VAL A 30 -16.83 4.05 21.10
N GLU A 31 -16.78 3.21 20.08
CA GLU A 31 -17.39 1.90 20.12
C GLU A 31 -16.44 0.94 20.85
N SER A 32 -16.96 0.21 21.85
CA SER A 32 -16.19 -0.79 22.58
C SER A 32 -16.58 -2.18 22.10
N VAL A 33 -15.63 -2.90 21.55
CA VAL A 33 -15.80 -4.26 21.03
C VAL A 33 -14.96 -5.23 21.85
N GLN A 34 -15.59 -6.28 22.40
CA GLN A 34 -14.85 -7.34 23.07
C GLN A 34 -14.41 -8.40 22.06
N ASP A 35 -13.12 -8.68 22.05
CA ASP A 35 -12.53 -9.78 21.30
C ASP A 35 -12.02 -10.86 22.25
N THR A 36 -12.18 -12.12 21.86
CA THR A 36 -11.81 -13.28 22.69
C THR A 36 -10.84 -14.17 21.91
N ILE A 37 -9.61 -14.25 22.42
CA ILE A 37 -8.56 -15.12 21.87
C ILE A 37 -8.53 -16.43 22.66
N TRP A 38 -8.92 -17.52 22.04
CA TRP A 38 -8.91 -18.84 22.62
C TRP A 38 -7.50 -19.41 22.62
N ILE A 39 -6.97 -19.71 23.80
CA ILE A 39 -5.61 -20.24 23.97
C ILE A 39 -5.68 -21.72 24.32
N ALA A 40 -4.98 -22.57 23.56
CA ALA A 40 -4.97 -24.01 23.82
C ALA A 40 -4.41 -24.35 25.21
N GLY A 41 -5.25 -25.00 26.05
CA GLY A 41 -4.85 -25.41 27.41
C GLY A 41 -4.78 -24.29 28.45
N GLN A 42 -5.32 -23.10 28.15
CA GLN A 42 -5.38 -21.96 29.06
C GLN A 42 -6.78 -21.32 29.00
N ASP A 43 -7.05 -20.44 29.94
CA ASP A 43 -8.24 -19.56 29.88
C ASP A 43 -8.15 -18.63 28.68
N PRO A 44 -9.30 -18.25 28.07
CA PRO A 44 -9.31 -17.31 26.96
C PRO A 44 -8.82 -15.92 27.40
N PHE A 45 -8.04 -15.28 26.54
CA PHE A 45 -7.69 -13.88 26.70
C PHE A 45 -8.81 -13.01 26.11
N ILE A 46 -9.38 -12.12 26.92
CA ILE A 46 -10.44 -11.19 26.51
C ILE A 46 -9.85 -9.79 26.46
N GLN A 47 -9.94 -9.15 25.30
CA GLN A 47 -9.50 -7.77 25.08
C GLN A 47 -10.69 -6.89 24.71
N THR A 48 -10.73 -5.68 25.24
CA THR A 48 -11.67 -4.65 24.79
C THR A 48 -10.95 -3.73 23.80
N LEU A 49 -11.46 -3.69 22.59
CA LEU A 49 -10.98 -2.79 21.54
C LEU A 49 -11.83 -1.52 21.53
N LYS A 50 -11.19 -0.37 21.44
CA LYS A 50 -11.84 0.92 21.27
C LYS A 50 -11.75 1.33 19.80
N ILE A 51 -12.89 1.54 19.18
CA ILE A 51 -13.00 1.91 17.78
C ILE A 51 -13.53 3.34 17.66
N THR A 52 -12.82 4.18 16.96
CA THR A 52 -13.20 5.55 16.64
C THR A 52 -13.80 5.64 15.24
N GLU A 53 -14.31 6.82 14.87
CA GLU A 53 -14.84 7.11 13.52
C GLU A 53 -13.86 6.76 12.38
N ILE A 54 -12.55 6.85 12.62
CA ILE A 54 -11.54 6.66 11.58
C ILE A 54 -10.71 5.38 11.75
N GLY A 55 -10.87 4.66 12.84
CA GLY A 55 -10.18 3.41 13.08
C GLY A 55 -9.96 3.07 14.54
N PRO A 56 -9.27 1.97 14.84
CA PRO A 56 -9.03 1.52 16.19
C PRO A 56 -8.00 2.39 16.93
N VAL A 57 -8.17 2.47 18.26
CA VAL A 57 -7.11 2.95 19.15
C VAL A 57 -6.08 1.84 19.27
N MET A 58 -4.89 2.07 18.71
CA MET A 58 -3.84 1.05 18.61
C MET A 58 -2.89 1.06 19.78
N PHE A 59 -2.64 2.27 20.34
CA PHE A 59 -1.73 2.45 21.45
C PHE A 59 -2.44 3.28 22.52
N GLU A 60 -2.69 2.66 23.65
CA GLU A 60 -3.13 3.35 24.86
C GLU A 60 -1.92 3.52 25.77
N SER A 61 -1.58 4.77 26.10
CA SER A 61 -0.46 5.04 26.99
C SER A 61 -0.87 4.95 28.44
N ASP A 62 -0.05 4.26 29.24
CA ASP A 62 -0.16 4.23 30.72
C ASP A 62 0.68 5.32 31.37
N HIS A 63 1.43 6.11 30.59
CA HIS A 63 2.32 7.16 31.11
C HIS A 63 1.65 8.53 31.00
N ALA A 64 1.71 9.28 32.09
CA ALA A 64 1.18 10.64 32.10
C ALA A 64 1.94 11.54 31.11
N GLY A 65 1.19 12.15 30.21
CA GLY A 65 1.73 13.03 29.16
C GLY A 65 1.91 12.40 27.80
N ASP A 66 1.84 11.08 27.69
CA ASP A 66 1.80 10.42 26.40
C ASP A 66 0.37 10.43 25.84
N GLN A 67 0.26 10.47 24.53
CA GLN A 67 -1.00 10.48 23.84
C GLN A 67 -1.35 9.09 23.32
N ASP A 68 -2.62 8.71 23.44
CA ASP A 68 -3.14 7.52 22.77
C ASP A 68 -3.20 7.77 21.26
N LEU A 69 -2.98 6.73 20.45
CA LEU A 69 -2.92 6.83 18.99
C LEU A 69 -4.04 6.06 18.33
N ILE A 70 -4.72 6.73 17.42
CA ILE A 70 -5.65 6.09 16.48
C ILE A 70 -4.88 5.70 15.22
N MET A 71 -5.16 4.52 14.70
CA MET A 71 -4.67 4.08 13.39
C MET A 71 -5.79 4.16 12.34
N ARG A 72 -5.65 5.08 11.40
CA ARG A 72 -6.42 5.02 10.17
C ARG A 72 -5.71 4.10 9.18
N TRP A 73 -6.37 3.03 8.78
CA TRP A 73 -5.80 2.04 7.87
C TRP A 73 -6.84 1.65 6.83
N LEU A 74 -6.44 1.68 5.55
CA LEU A 74 -7.33 1.38 4.43
C LEU A 74 -8.09 0.06 4.60
N VAL A 75 -7.49 -0.96 5.22
CA VAL A 75 -8.15 -2.25 5.49
C VAL A 75 -9.45 -2.09 6.28
N ASN A 76 -9.49 -1.15 7.22
CA ASN A 76 -10.65 -0.90 8.07
C ASN A 76 -11.77 -0.13 7.33
N GLU A 77 -11.45 0.50 6.20
CA GLU A 77 -12.38 1.33 5.43
C GLU A 77 -13.02 0.61 4.23
N MET A 78 -12.67 -0.66 4.00
CA MET A 78 -13.04 -1.39 2.78
C MET A 78 -14.01 -2.55 3.02
N PRO A 79 -15.21 -2.30 3.56
CA PRO A 79 -16.13 -3.38 3.93
C PRO A 79 -16.87 -4.03 2.74
N GLN A 80 -16.75 -3.51 1.52
CA GLN A 80 -17.64 -3.88 0.40
C GLN A 80 -16.90 -4.14 -0.92
N THR A 81 -15.64 -4.53 -0.87
CA THR A 81 -14.90 -4.89 -2.08
C THR A 81 -14.80 -6.40 -2.22
N PHE A 82 -14.80 -6.85 -3.47
CA PHE A 82 -14.76 -8.26 -3.82
C PHE A 82 -13.50 -8.53 -4.62
N GLU A 83 -12.34 -8.45 -3.95
CA GLU A 83 -11.03 -8.66 -4.60
C GLU A 83 -10.96 -10.00 -5.34
N LEU A 84 -11.64 -11.02 -4.81
CA LEU A 84 -11.71 -12.32 -5.46
C LEU A 84 -12.39 -12.24 -6.84
N SER A 85 -13.39 -11.37 -7.02
CA SER A 85 -14.04 -11.17 -8.32
C SER A 85 -13.09 -10.61 -9.36
N THR A 86 -12.15 -9.74 -8.96
CA THR A 86 -11.11 -9.22 -9.84
C THR A 86 -10.29 -10.35 -10.47
N PHE A 87 -9.87 -11.33 -9.67
CA PHE A 87 -9.10 -12.47 -10.18
C PHE A 87 -9.95 -13.36 -11.12
N LEU A 88 -11.24 -13.56 -10.82
CA LEU A 88 -12.14 -14.29 -11.69
C LEU A 88 -12.35 -13.56 -13.04
N ASP A 89 -12.41 -12.23 -13.02
CA ASP A 89 -12.57 -11.43 -14.23
C ASP A 89 -11.25 -11.35 -15.03
N LEU A 90 -10.11 -11.29 -14.35
CA LEU A 90 -8.79 -11.45 -15.00
C LEU A 90 -8.66 -12.79 -15.73
N CYS A 91 -9.16 -13.89 -15.15
CA CYS A 91 -9.17 -15.20 -15.81
C CYS A 91 -10.03 -15.24 -17.08
N LYS A 92 -10.99 -14.33 -17.23
CA LYS A 92 -11.86 -14.21 -18.41
C LYS A 92 -11.35 -13.19 -19.42
N ALA A 93 -10.41 -12.34 -19.03
CA ALA A 93 -9.87 -11.27 -19.86
C ALA A 93 -9.22 -11.83 -21.13
N LYS A 94 -9.49 -11.21 -22.27
CA LYS A 94 -9.02 -11.65 -23.61
C LYS A 94 -8.08 -10.63 -24.25
N ASN A 95 -8.03 -9.43 -23.73
CA ASN A 95 -7.30 -8.29 -24.27
C ASN A 95 -6.97 -7.29 -23.14
N TYR A 96 -6.27 -6.23 -23.48
CA TYR A 96 -5.87 -5.18 -22.55
C TYR A 96 -7.07 -4.47 -21.91
N GLU A 97 -8.14 -4.20 -22.64
CA GLU A 97 -9.34 -3.53 -22.16
C GLU A 97 -10.03 -4.35 -21.07
N ASP A 98 -10.20 -5.66 -21.29
CA ASP A 98 -10.78 -6.58 -20.32
C ASP A 98 -9.92 -6.65 -19.05
N TYR A 99 -8.59 -6.74 -19.22
CA TYR A 99 -7.63 -6.70 -18.14
C TYR A 99 -7.76 -5.41 -17.31
N ARG A 100 -7.80 -4.24 -17.96
CA ARG A 100 -7.96 -2.96 -17.28
C ARG A 100 -9.31 -2.85 -16.57
N ALA A 101 -10.38 -3.34 -17.18
CA ALA A 101 -11.72 -3.35 -16.60
C ALA A 101 -11.79 -4.20 -15.33
N ALA A 102 -11.19 -5.40 -15.35
CA ALA A 102 -11.13 -6.28 -14.19
C ALA A 102 -10.41 -5.63 -12.99
N LEU A 103 -9.35 -4.86 -13.22
CA LEU A 103 -8.56 -4.22 -12.17
C LEU A 103 -9.26 -3.04 -11.48
N ARG A 104 -10.32 -2.46 -12.07
CA ARG A 104 -11.03 -1.31 -11.49
C ARG A 104 -11.70 -1.60 -10.14
N SER A 105 -12.12 -2.84 -9.93
CA SER A 105 -12.77 -3.28 -8.69
C SER A 105 -11.78 -3.64 -7.58
N TYR A 106 -10.49 -3.77 -7.89
CA TYR A 106 -9.48 -4.17 -6.93
C TYR A 106 -9.13 -3.03 -5.97
N SER A 107 -9.10 -3.30 -4.69
CA SER A 107 -8.88 -2.29 -3.66
C SER A 107 -7.62 -2.52 -2.85
N ILE A 108 -7.41 -3.74 -2.34
CA ILE A 108 -6.40 -4.01 -1.33
C ILE A 108 -5.97 -5.49 -1.33
N PRO A 109 -4.70 -5.79 -1.03
CA PRO A 109 -3.56 -4.86 -0.92
C PRO A 109 -3.14 -4.33 -2.31
N ALA A 110 -2.62 -3.11 -2.37
CA ALA A 110 -2.16 -2.57 -3.65
C ALA A 110 -1.12 -3.47 -4.33
N GLN A 111 -1.27 -3.68 -5.64
CA GLN A 111 -0.44 -4.61 -6.44
C GLN A 111 0.05 -3.95 -7.73
N ASN A 112 1.16 -4.45 -8.24
CA ASN A 112 1.59 -4.26 -9.61
C ASN A 112 1.22 -5.51 -10.39
N ILE A 113 0.28 -5.40 -11.32
CA ILE A 113 -0.18 -6.52 -12.14
C ILE A 113 0.43 -6.35 -13.53
N VAL A 114 1.06 -7.40 -14.02
CA VAL A 114 1.57 -7.47 -15.38
C VAL A 114 0.59 -8.21 -16.29
N PHE A 115 0.57 -7.83 -17.56
CA PHE A 115 -0.25 -8.42 -18.59
C PHE A 115 0.61 -8.72 -19.81
N ALA A 116 0.34 -9.85 -20.45
CA ALA A 116 0.83 -10.17 -21.78
C ALA A 116 -0.20 -11.02 -22.50
N ASP A 117 -0.33 -10.86 -23.82
CA ASP A 117 -1.24 -11.63 -24.62
C ASP A 117 -0.55 -12.29 -25.83
N LYS A 118 -1.30 -13.12 -26.53
CA LYS A 118 -0.81 -13.83 -27.74
C LYS A 118 -0.62 -12.92 -28.95
N HIS A 119 -1.06 -11.67 -28.90
CA HIS A 119 -0.91 -10.69 -29.98
C HIS A 119 0.38 -9.87 -29.82
N GLY A 120 1.07 -10.04 -28.69
CA GLY A 120 2.32 -9.36 -28.37
C GLY A 120 2.12 -8.11 -27.52
N ASP A 121 0.91 -7.84 -27.06
CA ASP A 121 0.64 -6.73 -26.16
C ASP A 121 1.16 -7.04 -24.74
N ILE A 122 1.82 -6.06 -24.14
CA ILE A 122 2.33 -6.13 -22.78
C ILE A 122 1.88 -4.91 -21.99
N ALA A 123 1.58 -5.09 -20.69
CA ALA A 123 1.26 -3.98 -19.83
C ALA A 123 1.67 -4.21 -18.36
N LEU A 124 1.79 -3.12 -17.63
CA LEU A 124 1.86 -3.10 -16.17
C LEU A 124 0.87 -2.06 -15.66
N THR A 125 0.08 -2.43 -14.68
CA THR A 125 -0.84 -1.52 -14.00
C THR A 125 -0.61 -1.60 -12.50
N VAL A 126 -0.41 -0.45 -11.88
CA VAL A 126 -0.53 -0.30 -10.42
C VAL A 126 -2.01 -0.28 -10.09
N THR A 127 -2.48 -1.20 -9.25
CA THR A 127 -3.89 -1.28 -8.87
C THR A 127 -4.05 -1.33 -7.35
N GLY A 128 -5.21 -0.86 -6.89
CA GLY A 128 -5.55 -0.71 -5.48
C GLY A 128 -6.20 0.64 -5.20
N LYS A 129 -6.56 0.87 -3.95
CA LYS A 129 -6.99 2.18 -3.47
C LYS A 129 -5.81 2.92 -2.86
N PHE A 130 -5.57 4.11 -3.34
CA PHE A 130 -4.46 4.97 -2.90
C PHE A 130 -5.05 6.24 -2.32
N PRO A 131 -4.96 6.46 -0.99
CA PRO A 131 -5.53 7.63 -0.37
C PRO A 131 -4.97 8.94 -0.95
N LEU A 132 -5.84 9.91 -1.16
CA LEU A 132 -5.45 11.28 -1.45
C LEU A 132 -4.94 11.92 -0.16
N LYS A 133 -3.62 12.06 -0.08
CA LYS A 133 -2.88 12.61 1.05
C LYS A 133 -2.19 13.91 0.66
N GLU A 134 -2.03 14.81 1.63
CA GLU A 134 -1.19 16.00 1.47
C GLU A 134 0.30 15.64 1.48
N ALA A 135 1.13 16.51 0.91
CA ALA A 135 2.57 16.29 0.87
C ALA A 135 3.18 16.15 2.28
N GLY A 136 3.86 15.04 2.53
CA GLY A 136 4.44 14.71 3.83
C GLY A 136 3.54 13.91 4.77
N GLN A 137 2.26 13.79 4.47
CA GLN A 137 1.32 12.98 5.25
C GLN A 137 1.74 11.50 5.24
N GLY A 138 1.56 10.81 6.37
CA GLY A 138 1.98 9.41 6.55
C GLY A 138 3.43 9.24 7.01
N ARG A 139 4.22 10.33 7.10
CA ARG A 139 5.60 10.28 7.61
C ARG A 139 5.73 10.49 9.11
N PHE A 140 4.74 11.15 9.69
CA PHE A 140 4.72 11.55 11.09
C PHE A 140 3.32 11.33 11.68
N ILE A 141 3.27 11.17 13.00
CA ILE A 141 2.02 11.16 13.76
C ILE A 141 1.39 12.55 13.69
N HIS A 142 0.11 12.60 13.36
CA HIS A 142 -0.66 13.85 13.38
C HIS A 142 -1.04 14.20 14.82
N LYS A 143 -0.74 15.44 15.23
CA LYS A 143 -0.99 15.95 16.59
C LYS A 143 -2.48 16.10 16.94
N SER A 144 -3.35 16.09 15.95
CA SER A 144 -4.80 16.23 16.11
C SER A 144 -5.52 15.76 14.86
N LEU A 145 -6.83 15.54 14.99
CA LEU A 145 -7.73 15.29 13.87
C LEU A 145 -8.23 16.63 13.33
N THR A 146 -7.88 16.93 12.09
CA THR A 146 -8.36 18.11 11.37
C THR A 146 -8.86 17.73 9.97
N ALA A 147 -9.76 18.53 9.40
CA ALA A 147 -10.25 18.29 8.04
C ALA A 147 -9.12 18.24 7.00
N ASP A 148 -8.01 18.94 7.24
CA ASP A 148 -6.89 19.01 6.32
C ASP A 148 -6.00 17.77 6.34
N ASN A 149 -5.93 17.04 7.47
CA ASN A 149 -5.11 15.84 7.58
C ASN A 149 -5.90 14.52 7.46
N LEU A 150 -7.20 14.59 7.21
CA LEU A 150 -7.99 13.43 6.83
C LEU A 150 -7.85 13.13 5.32
N TRP A 151 -7.95 11.87 4.95
CA TRP A 151 -7.95 11.49 3.53
C TRP A 151 -9.14 12.10 2.81
N LYS A 152 -8.89 12.76 1.68
CA LYS A 152 -9.91 13.44 0.86
C LYS A 152 -10.48 12.52 -0.24
N GLY A 153 -10.37 11.22 -0.08
CA GLY A 153 -10.78 10.20 -1.04
C GLY A 153 -9.58 9.42 -1.56
N PHE A 154 -9.67 8.94 -2.80
CA PHE A 154 -8.65 8.08 -3.41
C PHE A 154 -8.22 8.62 -4.77
N ILE A 155 -6.98 8.34 -5.15
CA ILE A 155 -6.46 8.62 -6.50
C ILE A 155 -7.35 7.86 -7.50
N PRO A 156 -7.88 8.54 -8.54
CA PRO A 156 -8.68 7.89 -9.56
C PRO A 156 -7.92 6.76 -10.26
N PHE A 157 -8.59 5.64 -10.52
CA PHE A 157 -7.95 4.45 -11.13
C PHE A 157 -7.20 4.78 -12.43
N ASP A 158 -7.78 5.61 -13.29
CA ASP A 158 -7.15 5.98 -14.57
C ASP A 158 -5.95 6.92 -14.41
N SER A 159 -5.76 7.50 -13.22
CA SER A 159 -4.58 8.28 -12.85
C SER A 159 -3.50 7.44 -12.18
N LEU A 160 -3.78 6.18 -11.82
CA LEU A 160 -2.76 5.30 -11.26
C LEU A 160 -1.69 4.98 -12.32
N PRO A 161 -0.42 4.81 -11.89
CA PRO A 161 0.65 4.50 -12.81
C PRO A 161 0.37 3.22 -13.63
N HIS A 162 0.53 3.32 -14.94
CA HIS A 162 0.40 2.19 -15.84
C HIS A 162 1.26 2.40 -17.08
N ALA A 163 1.61 1.29 -17.72
CA ALA A 163 2.30 1.26 -19.01
C ALA A 163 1.61 0.25 -19.91
N TYR A 164 1.47 0.57 -21.20
CA TYR A 164 0.95 -0.31 -22.23
C TYR A 164 1.85 -0.19 -23.45
N ASN A 165 2.39 -1.31 -23.90
CA ASN A 165 3.32 -1.40 -25.03
C ASN A 165 4.42 -0.33 -24.99
N PRO A 166 5.21 -0.22 -23.89
CA PRO A 166 6.24 0.80 -23.79
C PRO A 166 7.36 0.59 -24.83
N GLU A 167 8.00 1.68 -25.25
CA GLU A 167 9.11 1.64 -26.23
C GLU A 167 10.27 0.71 -25.83
N GLN A 168 10.49 0.54 -24.52
CA GLN A 168 11.51 -0.38 -24.01
C GLN A 168 11.21 -1.86 -24.23
N ALA A 169 10.01 -2.20 -24.75
CA ALA A 169 9.55 -3.55 -25.11
C ALA A 169 9.53 -4.56 -23.94
N PHE A 170 9.54 -4.11 -22.72
CA PHE A 170 9.32 -4.93 -21.52
C PHE A 170 8.62 -4.14 -20.41
N VAL A 171 7.99 -4.85 -19.47
CA VAL A 171 7.42 -4.32 -18.25
C VAL A 171 7.90 -5.18 -17.08
N GLY A 172 8.13 -4.54 -15.91
CA GLY A 172 8.58 -5.27 -14.73
C GLY A 172 8.44 -4.45 -13.45
N SER A 173 8.33 -5.15 -12.35
CA SER A 173 8.29 -4.55 -11.03
C SER A 173 9.07 -5.38 -10.01
N ALA A 174 9.97 -4.71 -9.29
CA ALA A 174 10.61 -5.18 -8.07
C ALA A 174 10.32 -4.23 -6.90
N ASN A 175 9.09 -3.71 -6.85
CA ASN A 175 8.58 -2.76 -5.87
C ASN A 175 9.27 -1.37 -5.90
N GLN A 176 9.93 -1.03 -6.98
CA GLN A 176 10.45 0.33 -7.19
C GLN A 176 9.30 1.34 -7.29
N ARG A 177 9.61 2.62 -7.08
CA ARG A 177 8.64 3.69 -7.26
C ARG A 177 8.12 3.70 -8.70
N SER A 178 6.79 3.69 -8.83
CA SER A 178 6.11 3.60 -10.14
C SER A 178 5.77 4.98 -10.73
N THR A 179 6.14 6.08 -10.06
CA THR A 179 5.81 7.45 -10.49
C THR A 179 7.07 8.26 -10.77
N GLY A 180 7.00 9.09 -11.81
CA GLY A 180 8.02 10.11 -12.07
C GLY A 180 7.85 11.37 -11.21
N PRO A 181 8.78 12.35 -11.34
CA PRO A 181 8.75 13.57 -10.53
C PRO A 181 7.55 14.49 -10.80
N ASN A 182 6.94 14.37 -11.97
CA ASN A 182 5.79 15.19 -12.39
C ASN A 182 4.44 14.52 -12.13
N TYR A 183 4.40 13.44 -11.35
CA TYR A 183 3.14 12.78 -11.01
C TYR A 183 2.29 13.73 -10.14
N PRO A 184 1.01 13.98 -10.50
CA PRO A 184 0.24 15.08 -9.92
C PRO A 184 -0.26 14.80 -8.49
N PHE A 185 -0.19 13.56 -8.02
CA PHE A 185 -0.64 13.19 -6.68
C PHE A 185 0.55 12.88 -5.77
N TYR A 186 0.40 13.16 -4.48
CA TYR A 186 1.38 12.73 -3.49
C TYR A 186 1.37 11.19 -3.43
N TYR A 187 2.52 10.59 -3.74
CA TYR A 187 2.69 9.14 -3.82
C TYR A 187 3.77 8.74 -2.82
N ASN A 188 3.34 8.37 -1.61
CA ASN A 188 4.22 8.02 -0.49
C ASN A 188 4.31 6.51 -0.31
N GLY A 189 5.42 6.07 0.29
CA GLY A 189 5.69 4.68 0.60
C GLY A 189 7.17 4.39 0.69
N PHE A 190 7.51 3.16 1.03
CA PHE A 190 8.88 2.68 0.98
C PHE A 190 9.13 1.99 -0.38
N PHE A 191 10.08 2.52 -1.15
CA PHE A 191 10.42 2.02 -2.48
C PHE A 191 11.92 1.71 -2.55
N ASP A 192 12.25 0.43 -2.50
CA ASP A 192 13.60 -0.04 -2.78
C ASP A 192 13.92 0.14 -4.27
N HIS A 193 15.01 0.81 -4.58
CA HIS A 193 15.42 1.07 -5.96
C HIS A 193 16.51 0.11 -6.48
N TYR A 194 17.20 -0.63 -5.63
CA TYR A 194 18.30 -1.49 -6.06
C TYR A 194 17.84 -2.66 -6.92
N ARG A 195 16.85 -3.41 -6.45
CA ARG A 195 16.28 -4.54 -7.20
C ARG A 195 15.64 -4.09 -8.52
N GLY A 196 14.92 -2.95 -8.50
CA GLY A 196 14.31 -2.39 -9.70
C GLY A 196 15.35 -1.93 -10.72
N ARG A 197 16.48 -1.35 -10.29
CA ARG A 197 17.58 -0.94 -11.18
C ARG A 197 18.21 -2.13 -11.87
N ILE A 198 18.61 -3.18 -11.11
CA ILE A 198 19.25 -4.35 -11.71
C ILE A 198 18.31 -5.11 -12.63
N LEU A 199 17.02 -5.25 -12.26
CA LEU A 199 16.03 -5.86 -13.12
C LEU A 199 15.91 -5.14 -14.47
N ASN A 200 15.79 -3.80 -14.45
CA ASN A 200 15.70 -3.01 -15.68
C ASN A 200 17.00 -3.05 -16.49
N GLN A 201 18.17 -3.01 -15.87
CA GLN A 201 19.45 -3.13 -16.57
C GLN A 201 19.58 -4.46 -17.29
N LYS A 202 19.22 -5.56 -16.64
CA LYS A 202 19.30 -6.90 -17.24
C LYS A 202 18.29 -7.07 -18.35
N LEU A 203 17.02 -6.71 -18.14
CA LEU A 203 16.00 -6.80 -19.19
C LEU A 203 16.33 -5.94 -20.42
N ALA A 204 16.90 -4.74 -20.21
CA ALA A 204 17.31 -3.87 -21.31
C ALA A 204 18.51 -4.41 -22.12
N ALA A 205 19.32 -5.30 -21.53
CA ALA A 205 20.45 -5.95 -22.20
C ALA A 205 20.10 -7.28 -22.86
N MET A 206 18.89 -7.80 -22.64
CA MET A 206 18.44 -9.08 -23.19
C MET A 206 17.74 -8.86 -24.54
N ASP A 207 17.93 -9.80 -25.45
CA ASP A 207 17.25 -9.85 -26.75
C ASP A 207 16.83 -11.29 -27.05
N ASN A 208 15.74 -11.48 -27.78
CA ASN A 208 15.19 -12.80 -28.13
C ASN A 208 15.00 -13.71 -26.91
N ILE A 209 14.46 -13.16 -25.84
CA ILE A 209 14.36 -13.77 -24.49
C ILE A 209 13.62 -15.11 -24.55
N THR A 210 14.23 -16.15 -23.98
CA THR A 210 13.67 -17.49 -23.82
C THR A 210 13.09 -17.69 -22.42
N VAL A 211 12.39 -18.81 -22.22
CA VAL A 211 11.90 -19.20 -20.89
C VAL A 211 13.08 -19.46 -19.94
N GLU A 212 14.16 -20.06 -20.46
CA GLU A 212 15.39 -20.35 -19.71
C GLU A 212 16.09 -19.08 -19.24
N ASP A 213 16.11 -18.03 -20.07
CA ASP A 213 16.67 -16.73 -19.68
C ASP A 213 15.86 -16.11 -18.53
N MET A 214 14.53 -16.19 -18.57
CA MET A 214 13.67 -15.69 -17.50
C MET A 214 13.83 -16.51 -16.19
N MET A 215 14.05 -17.83 -16.29
CA MET A 215 14.34 -18.66 -15.13
C MET A 215 15.70 -18.29 -14.51
N GLN A 216 16.71 -17.99 -15.32
CA GLN A 216 17.99 -17.49 -14.84
C GLN A 216 17.86 -16.13 -14.18
N LEU A 217 17.14 -15.19 -14.80
CA LEU A 217 16.88 -13.86 -14.24
C LEU A 217 16.15 -13.93 -12.88
N GLN A 218 15.22 -14.87 -12.73
CA GLN A 218 14.49 -15.08 -11.46
C GLN A 218 15.40 -15.54 -10.33
N ASN A 219 16.46 -16.30 -10.63
CA ASN A 219 17.41 -16.82 -9.67
C ASN A 219 18.70 -15.99 -9.57
N ASP A 220 18.68 -14.79 -10.11
CA ASP A 220 19.83 -13.90 -10.09
C ASP A 220 20.04 -13.29 -8.69
N GLU A 221 21.22 -13.47 -8.14
CA GLU A 221 21.61 -13.04 -6.79
C GLU A 221 22.48 -11.79 -6.79
N GLU A 222 22.66 -11.13 -7.93
CA GLU A 222 23.49 -9.95 -8.03
C GLU A 222 22.93 -8.79 -7.18
N SER A 223 23.80 -8.16 -6.39
CA SER A 223 23.44 -7.10 -5.47
C SER A 223 24.06 -5.76 -5.87
N LEU A 224 23.23 -4.84 -6.39
CA LEU A 224 23.70 -3.49 -6.70
C LEU A 224 24.13 -2.69 -5.47
N ILE A 225 23.49 -2.90 -4.32
CA ILE A 225 23.91 -2.22 -3.09
C ILE A 225 25.34 -2.64 -2.69
N ALA A 226 25.68 -3.92 -2.89
CA ALA A 226 27.05 -4.38 -2.66
C ALA A 226 28.02 -3.74 -3.67
N GLN A 227 27.67 -3.70 -4.95
CA GLN A 227 28.49 -3.04 -5.98
C GLN A 227 28.71 -1.55 -5.70
N ASP A 228 27.67 -0.83 -5.27
CA ASP A 228 27.74 0.61 -5.00
C ASP A 228 28.57 0.91 -3.72
N LEU A 229 28.53 0.06 -2.69
CA LEU A 229 29.15 0.32 -1.38
C LEU A 229 30.54 -0.30 -1.20
N LEU A 230 30.79 -1.48 -1.74
CA LEU A 230 32.05 -2.20 -1.52
C LEU A 230 33.31 -1.39 -1.89
N PRO A 231 33.39 -0.65 -3.01
CA PRO A 231 34.54 0.17 -3.31
C PRO A 231 34.91 1.16 -2.20
N THR A 232 33.88 1.80 -1.60
CA THR A 232 34.09 2.78 -0.52
C THR A 232 34.42 2.14 0.83
N LEU A 233 34.01 0.89 1.04
CA LEU A 233 34.26 0.17 2.31
C LEU A 233 35.61 -0.55 2.32
N LEU A 234 36.20 -0.80 1.15
CA LEU A 234 37.48 -1.52 1.00
C LEU A 234 38.68 -0.58 0.85
N ASP A 235 38.45 0.72 0.56
CA ASP A 235 39.45 1.79 0.59
C ASP A 235 39.69 2.31 2.03
#